data_00379177a061d4ab7e6785177058bdb9
#
_entry.id   00379177a061d4ab7e6785177058bdb9
#
_cell.length_a   1.000
_cell.length_b   1.000
_cell.length_c   1.000
_cell.angle_alpha   90.00
_cell.angle_beta   90.00
_cell.angle_gamma   90.00
#
_symmetry.space_group_name_H-M   'P 1'
#
loop_
_entity.id
_entity.type
_entity.pdbx_description
1 polymer ?
#
loop_
_entity_poly.entity_id
_entity_poly.type
_entity_poly.pdbx_seq_one_letter_code
_entity_poly.pdbx_strand_id
1 'polypeptide(L)'
;QGAIGGAEETKGNIDLQTNTQENNQKNEQETTQELSQEEKDIESIKATSTFIKPIEGTISSKYGQREPTTASVPKNHTGVDIAASLGTKIKSATAGEVVLASEEGDYGKHLKIQIGDVSIIYAHCNSLYVKQGDQVSQGQEIAEVGSTGNSTGPHLHFEMRISERTIDPQKILEL
;
A
#
# COMPACT_ATOMS: atom_id res chain seq x y z
N GLN A 1 -4.20 -35.33 -93.02
CA GLN A 1 -3.21 -34.59 -93.82
C GLN A 1 -2.84 -33.34 -93.06
N GLY A 2 -1.76 -33.31 -92.51
CA GLY A 2 -0.38 -33.05 -92.93
C GLY A 2 0.11 -31.94 -92.06
N ALA A 3 1.10 -32.27 -91.35
CA ALA A 3 2.50 -31.90 -91.38
C ALA A 3 2.83 -30.63 -90.67
N ILE A 4 3.67 -30.73 -89.66
CA ILE A 4 5.12 -30.68 -89.61
C ILE A 4 5.67 -29.28 -89.25
N GLY A 5 6.52 -29.20 -88.28
CA GLY A 5 7.68 -28.38 -88.21
C GLY A 5 7.54 -27.28 -87.14
N GLY A 6 8.35 -27.20 -86.27
CA GLY A 6 9.75 -27.32 -86.05
C GLY A 6 10.19 -26.12 -85.26
N ALA A 7 10.86 -26.44 -84.17
CA ALA A 7 12.04 -25.81 -83.58
C ALA A 7 12.13 -24.28 -83.57
N GLU A 8 12.53 -23.72 -82.51
CA GLU A 8 13.79 -23.41 -81.87
C GLU A 8 13.69 -22.21 -80.92
N GLU A 9 14.35 -22.43 -79.83
CA GLU A 9 14.90 -21.54 -78.84
C GLU A 9 15.00 -20.05 -79.13
N THR A 10 14.63 -19.21 -78.14
CA THR A 10 15.57 -18.20 -77.67
C THR A 10 15.24 -17.76 -76.24
N LYS A 11 16.29 -17.72 -75.47
CA LYS A 11 16.36 -17.24 -74.08
C LYS A 11 15.90 -15.80 -73.97
N GLY A 12 15.04 -15.52 -73.01
CA GLY A 12 14.74 -14.20 -72.56
C GLY A 12 14.49 -14.21 -71.05
N ASN A 13 15.52 -13.86 -70.32
CA ASN A 13 15.53 -13.69 -68.90
C ASN A 13 14.67 -12.44 -68.58
N ILE A 14 13.57 -12.59 -67.88
CA ILE A 14 12.82 -11.45 -67.34
C ILE A 14 12.68 -11.74 -65.86
N ASP A 15 13.44 -10.94 -65.06
CA ASP A 15 13.29 -10.79 -63.63
C ASP A 15 11.85 -10.37 -63.28
N LEU A 16 11.09 -11.29 -62.68
CA LEU A 16 9.90 -10.96 -61.97
C LEU A 16 10.27 -10.65 -60.51
N GLN A 17 10.44 -9.39 -60.22
CA GLN A 17 10.43 -8.90 -58.84
C GLN A 17 9.06 -9.21 -58.25
N THR A 18 8.94 -10.28 -57.50
CA THR A 18 7.86 -10.49 -56.56
C THR A 18 8.03 -9.56 -55.39
N ASN A 19 7.23 -8.55 -55.37
CA ASN A 19 7.07 -7.61 -54.28
C ASN A 19 6.41 -8.37 -53.11
N THR A 20 7.23 -8.93 -52.21
CA THR A 20 6.73 -9.48 -50.96
C THR A 20 6.47 -8.31 -50.03
N GLN A 21 5.21 -7.96 -49.89
CA GLN A 21 4.77 -7.11 -48.79
C GLN A 21 5.01 -7.89 -47.52
N GLU A 22 6.07 -7.51 -46.83
CA GLU A 22 6.26 -7.84 -45.42
C GLU A 22 5.15 -7.16 -44.64
N ASN A 23 4.19 -7.97 -44.25
CA ASN A 23 3.14 -7.62 -43.31
C ASN A 23 3.82 -7.52 -41.93
N ASN A 24 4.25 -6.32 -41.60
CA ASN A 24 4.80 -5.96 -40.29
C ASN A 24 3.63 -5.95 -39.29
N GLN A 25 3.20 -7.14 -38.88
CA GLN A 25 2.36 -7.29 -37.70
C GLN A 25 3.22 -6.92 -36.50
N LYS A 26 3.14 -5.67 -36.13
CA LYS A 26 3.60 -5.16 -34.84
C LYS A 26 2.80 -5.91 -33.77
N ASN A 27 3.43 -6.93 -33.24
CA ASN A 27 2.92 -7.69 -32.10
C ASN A 27 3.04 -6.74 -30.90
N GLU A 28 1.99 -5.96 -30.63
CA GLU A 28 1.79 -5.28 -29.37
C GLU A 28 1.51 -6.38 -28.34
N GLN A 29 2.57 -6.99 -27.83
CA GLN A 29 2.51 -7.68 -26.56
C GLN A 29 2.29 -6.58 -25.50
N GLU A 30 1.04 -6.27 -25.20
CA GLU A 30 0.68 -5.73 -23.90
C GLU A 30 1.14 -6.75 -22.86
N THR A 31 2.32 -6.54 -22.32
CA THR A 31 2.74 -7.16 -21.09
C THR A 31 1.86 -6.57 -20.00
N THR A 32 0.72 -7.19 -19.73
CA THR A 32 -0.03 -6.99 -18.51
C THR A 32 0.90 -7.44 -17.38
N GLN A 33 1.65 -6.48 -16.83
CA GLN A 33 2.46 -6.71 -15.67
C GLN A 33 1.49 -6.99 -14.51
N GLU A 34 1.50 -8.23 -14.01
CA GLU A 34 0.67 -8.58 -12.87
C GLU A 34 1.13 -7.76 -11.66
N LEU A 35 0.18 -7.05 -11.02
CA LEU A 35 0.47 -6.24 -9.84
C LEU A 35 1.07 -7.09 -8.72
N SER A 36 2.05 -6.56 -8.03
CA SER A 36 2.58 -7.15 -6.80
C SER A 36 1.49 -7.24 -5.72
N GLN A 37 1.71 -8.08 -4.71
CA GLN A 37 0.75 -8.18 -3.59
C GLN A 37 0.58 -6.85 -2.87
N GLU A 38 1.66 -6.08 -2.70
CA GLU A 38 1.61 -4.75 -2.08
C GLU A 38 0.75 -3.78 -2.89
N GLU A 39 0.89 -3.74 -4.20
CA GLU A 39 0.07 -2.88 -5.07
C GLU A 39 -1.41 -3.27 -5.01
N LYS A 40 -1.73 -4.56 -5.02
CA LYS A 40 -3.10 -5.07 -4.82
C LYS A 40 -3.66 -4.67 -3.46
N ASP A 41 -2.85 -4.74 -2.42
CA ASP A 41 -3.23 -4.35 -1.06
C ASP A 41 -3.51 -2.83 -0.97
N ILE A 42 -2.65 -2.00 -1.56
CA ILE A 42 -2.84 -0.54 -1.62
C ILE A 42 -4.13 -0.18 -2.34
N GLU A 43 -4.39 -0.77 -3.51
CA GLU A 43 -5.62 -0.53 -4.27
C GLU A 43 -6.86 -0.95 -3.46
N SER A 44 -6.81 -2.10 -2.80
CA SER A 44 -7.91 -2.63 -1.98
C SER A 44 -8.19 -1.74 -0.77
N ILE A 45 -7.16 -1.24 -0.10
CA ILE A 45 -7.31 -0.29 1.03
C ILE A 45 -7.97 1.00 0.54
N LYS A 46 -7.47 1.60 -0.55
CA LYS A 46 -8.01 2.83 -1.11
C LYS A 46 -9.46 2.67 -1.62
N ALA A 47 -9.82 1.47 -2.07
CA ALA A 47 -11.20 1.16 -2.48
C ALA A 47 -12.14 0.96 -1.29
N THR A 48 -11.64 0.57 -0.12
CA THR A 48 -12.44 0.31 1.08
C THR A 48 -12.96 1.60 1.71
N SER A 49 -12.10 2.63 1.82
CA SER A 49 -12.45 3.90 2.46
C SER A 49 -11.49 5.02 2.04
N THR A 50 -11.88 6.25 2.38
CA THR A 50 -10.97 7.38 2.43
C THR A 50 -10.38 7.50 3.83
N PHE A 51 -9.13 7.97 3.90
CA PHE A 51 -8.39 8.07 5.16
C PHE A 51 -7.89 9.51 5.34
N ILE A 52 -7.93 10.00 6.57
CA ILE A 52 -7.39 11.31 6.94
C ILE A 52 -6.22 11.16 7.91
N LYS A 53 -5.37 12.17 7.97
CA LYS A 53 -4.28 12.27 8.93
C LYS A 53 -4.83 12.20 10.37
N PRO A 54 -4.27 11.30 11.22
CA PRO A 54 -4.77 11.14 12.60
C PRO A 54 -4.35 12.26 13.55
N ILE A 55 -3.16 12.84 13.33
CA ILE A 55 -2.61 13.97 14.09
C ILE A 55 -1.75 14.85 13.20
N GLU A 56 -1.56 16.10 13.59
CA GLU A 56 -0.47 16.92 13.08
C GLU A 56 0.83 16.61 13.85
N GLY A 57 1.92 16.49 13.12
CA GLY A 57 3.22 16.15 13.73
C GLY A 57 4.29 15.92 12.69
N THR A 58 5.44 15.48 13.15
CA THR A 58 6.59 15.17 12.28
C THR A 58 6.84 13.68 12.25
N ILE A 59 7.02 13.10 11.07
CA ILE A 59 7.43 11.70 10.94
C ILE A 59 8.82 11.54 11.56
N SER A 60 8.89 10.84 12.67
CA SER A 60 10.14 10.56 13.39
C SER A 60 10.74 9.19 13.04
N SER A 61 9.91 8.26 12.55
CA SER A 61 10.35 6.96 12.05
C SER A 61 9.41 6.46 10.97
N LYS A 62 9.99 6.05 9.84
CA LYS A 62 9.23 5.56 8.67
C LYS A 62 8.96 4.07 8.79
N TYR A 63 7.98 3.60 8.01
CA TYR A 63 7.69 2.19 7.80
C TYR A 63 8.87 1.45 7.18
N GLY A 64 9.03 0.19 7.50
CA GLY A 64 9.99 -0.71 6.90
C GLY A 64 11.29 -0.87 7.70
N GLN A 65 12.37 -1.26 7.01
CA GLN A 65 13.65 -1.50 7.67
C GLN A 65 14.27 -0.19 8.17
N ARG A 66 14.81 -0.23 9.37
CA ARG A 66 15.50 0.90 10.01
C ARG A 66 16.72 0.40 10.80
N GLU A 67 17.68 1.28 11.00
CA GLU A 67 18.76 1.04 11.95
C GLU A 67 18.25 1.35 13.37
N PRO A 68 18.17 0.36 14.26
CA PRO A 68 17.68 0.57 15.61
C PRO A 68 18.69 1.39 16.43
N THR A 69 18.17 2.34 17.21
CA THR A 69 18.98 3.14 18.12
C THR A 69 19.32 2.43 19.43
N THR A 70 18.53 1.41 19.77
CA THR A 70 18.70 0.54 20.95
C THR A 70 18.32 -0.90 20.60
N ALA A 71 18.76 -1.85 21.42
CA ALA A 71 18.45 -3.28 21.24
C ALA A 71 16.93 -3.58 21.32
N SER A 72 16.16 -2.74 22.00
CA SER A 72 14.70 -2.87 22.13
C SER A 72 13.91 -2.35 20.94
N VAL A 73 14.55 -1.60 20.01
CA VAL A 73 13.90 -1.06 18.82
C VAL A 73 13.95 -2.10 17.70
N PRO A 74 12.81 -2.61 17.21
CA PRO A 74 12.78 -3.57 16.12
C PRO A 74 13.39 -3.01 14.83
N LYS A 75 14.16 -3.82 14.12
CA LYS A 75 14.71 -3.44 12.80
C LYS A 75 13.63 -3.25 11.74
N ASN A 76 12.54 -3.99 11.83
CA ASN A 76 11.39 -3.86 10.94
C ASN A 76 10.29 -3.07 11.64
N HIS A 77 9.97 -1.90 11.11
CA HIS A 77 8.92 -1.01 11.62
C HIS A 77 7.63 -1.24 10.87
N THR A 78 6.59 -1.65 11.58
CA THR A 78 5.30 -2.08 11.00
C THR A 78 4.34 -0.93 10.69
N GLY A 79 4.69 0.29 11.09
CA GLY A 79 3.91 1.50 10.86
C GLY A 79 4.81 2.72 10.68
N VAL A 80 4.26 3.90 10.93
CA VAL A 80 5.01 5.15 11.02
C VAL A 80 4.87 5.74 12.42
N ASP A 81 5.93 6.37 12.91
CA ASP A 81 5.89 7.11 14.15
C ASP A 81 5.78 8.61 13.85
N ILE A 82 4.77 9.25 14.44
CA ILE A 82 4.48 10.67 14.27
C ILE A 82 4.73 11.35 15.62
N ALA A 83 5.81 12.10 15.71
CA ALA A 83 6.15 12.85 16.91
C ALA A 83 5.18 14.02 17.11
N ALA A 84 4.62 14.12 18.30
CA ALA A 84 3.73 15.19 18.73
C ALA A 84 3.79 15.33 20.26
N SER A 85 3.29 16.46 20.77
CA SER A 85 3.26 16.70 22.21
C SER A 85 2.37 15.70 22.94
N LEU A 86 2.76 15.31 24.14
CA LEU A 86 1.93 14.53 25.05
C LEU A 86 0.55 15.13 25.18
N GLY A 87 -0.50 14.33 25.07
CA GLY A 87 -1.89 14.79 25.17
C GLY A 87 -2.49 15.34 23.89
N THR A 88 -1.75 15.41 22.79
CA THR A 88 -2.31 15.77 21.48
C THR A 88 -3.45 14.81 21.13
N LYS A 89 -4.60 15.35 20.70
CA LYS A 89 -5.77 14.55 20.35
C LYS A 89 -5.52 13.75 19.07
N ILE A 90 -5.80 12.46 19.13
CA ILE A 90 -5.73 11.54 18.00
C ILE A 90 -7.13 11.39 17.43
N LYS A 91 -7.28 11.63 16.13
CA LYS A 91 -8.53 11.45 15.39
C LYS A 91 -8.51 10.11 14.66
N SER A 92 -9.67 9.47 14.58
CA SER A 92 -9.79 8.27 13.75
C SER A 92 -9.59 8.63 12.27
N ALA A 93 -8.66 7.94 11.63
CA ALA A 93 -8.36 8.16 10.21
C ALA A 93 -9.51 7.76 9.29
N THR A 94 -10.41 6.89 9.76
CA THR A 94 -11.58 6.40 9.03
C THR A 94 -12.74 6.11 9.99
N ALA A 95 -13.94 5.97 9.46
CA ALA A 95 -15.03 5.34 10.20
C ALA A 95 -14.74 3.84 10.38
N GLY A 96 -15.23 3.23 11.45
CA GLY A 96 -15.07 1.81 11.70
C GLY A 96 -15.47 1.39 13.10
N GLU A 97 -15.19 0.14 13.41
CA GLU A 97 -15.44 -0.46 14.73
C GLU A 97 -14.14 -0.60 15.52
N VAL A 98 -14.17 -0.26 16.79
CA VAL A 98 -13.07 -0.54 17.72
C VAL A 98 -13.10 -2.03 18.03
N VAL A 99 -12.23 -2.80 17.39
CA VAL A 99 -12.13 -4.26 17.61
C VAL A 99 -11.19 -4.63 18.73
N LEU A 100 -10.34 -3.71 19.17
CA LEU A 100 -9.46 -3.87 20.32
C LEU A 100 -9.20 -2.52 20.98
N ALA A 101 -9.30 -2.48 22.29
CA ALA A 101 -8.78 -1.42 23.16
C ALA A 101 -8.03 -2.09 24.29
N SER A 102 -6.73 -1.87 24.40
CA SER A 102 -5.84 -2.53 25.36
C SER A 102 -4.83 -1.55 25.93
N GLU A 103 -4.33 -1.88 27.12
CA GLU A 103 -3.26 -1.12 27.80
C GLU A 103 -2.00 -1.93 27.99
N GLU A 104 -1.94 -3.13 27.37
CA GLU A 104 -0.89 -4.12 27.59
C GLU A 104 0.05 -4.24 26.40
N GLY A 105 1.24 -4.80 26.65
CA GLY A 105 2.24 -5.15 25.65
C GLY A 105 3.09 -3.96 25.18
N ASP A 106 3.87 -4.19 24.13
CA ASP A 106 4.82 -3.22 23.60
C ASP A 106 4.13 -1.97 23.03
N TYR A 107 2.91 -2.11 22.53
CA TYR A 107 2.11 -0.97 22.08
C TYR A 107 1.60 -0.06 23.20
N GLY A 108 1.68 -0.49 24.47
CA GLY A 108 1.11 0.23 25.60
C GLY A 108 -0.40 0.41 25.44
N LYS A 109 -0.91 1.60 25.74
CA LYS A 109 -2.31 1.92 25.47
C LYS A 109 -2.54 2.07 23.98
N HIS A 110 -3.39 1.23 23.41
CA HIS A 110 -3.60 1.21 21.98
C HIS A 110 -5.01 0.80 21.58
N LEU A 111 -5.40 1.23 20.38
CA LEU A 111 -6.65 0.90 19.72
C LEU A 111 -6.37 0.20 18.40
N LYS A 112 -7.23 -0.75 18.04
CA LYS A 112 -7.36 -1.30 16.69
C LYS A 112 -8.76 -1.01 16.18
N ILE A 113 -8.85 -0.24 15.11
CA ILE A 113 -10.12 0.12 14.46
C ILE A 113 -10.18 -0.57 13.11
N GLN A 114 -11.30 -1.24 12.81
CA GLN A 114 -11.48 -2.03 11.61
C GLN A 114 -12.61 -1.49 10.74
N ILE A 115 -12.36 -1.50 9.43
CA ILE A 115 -13.35 -1.26 8.38
C ILE A 115 -13.13 -2.29 7.25
N GLY A 116 -14.09 -3.20 7.05
CA GLY A 116 -13.90 -4.33 6.13
C GLY A 116 -12.67 -5.17 6.53
N ASP A 117 -11.78 -5.42 5.59
CA ASP A 117 -10.53 -6.17 5.81
C ASP A 117 -9.36 -5.27 6.25
N VAL A 118 -9.58 -3.96 6.33
CA VAL A 118 -8.59 -2.97 6.74
C VAL A 118 -8.67 -2.73 8.23
N SER A 119 -7.53 -2.73 8.90
CA SER A 119 -7.43 -2.32 10.31
C SER A 119 -6.33 -1.28 10.51
N ILE A 120 -6.55 -0.39 11.47
CA ILE A 120 -5.62 0.67 11.85
C ILE A 120 -5.32 0.55 13.32
N ILE A 121 -4.03 0.56 13.69
CA ILE A 121 -3.56 0.54 15.07
C ILE A 121 -3.03 1.92 15.42
N TYR A 122 -3.50 2.43 16.55
CA TYR A 122 -3.09 3.68 17.20
C TYR A 122 -2.43 3.32 18.53
N ALA A 123 -1.12 3.42 18.62
CA ALA A 123 -0.38 2.92 19.79
C ALA A 123 0.39 4.00 20.54
N HIS A 124 0.89 3.61 21.72
CA HIS A 124 1.62 4.42 22.70
C HIS A 124 0.79 5.58 23.25
N CYS A 125 -0.54 5.42 23.27
CA CYS A 125 -1.47 6.45 23.73
C CYS A 125 -1.31 6.73 25.23
N ASN A 126 -1.65 7.97 25.62
CA ASN A 126 -1.75 8.38 27.03
C ASN A 126 -3.12 8.02 27.61
N SER A 127 -4.18 8.26 26.84
CA SER A 127 -5.56 7.95 27.19
C SER A 127 -6.31 7.43 25.99
N LEU A 128 -7.25 6.51 26.22
CA LEU A 128 -8.18 5.97 25.24
C LEU A 128 -9.57 6.53 25.55
N TYR A 129 -10.26 7.09 24.55
CA TYR A 129 -11.60 7.69 24.70
C TYR A 129 -12.73 6.76 24.31
N VAL A 130 -12.39 5.65 23.67
CA VAL A 130 -13.32 4.65 23.16
C VAL A 130 -12.93 3.28 23.67
N LYS A 131 -13.86 2.34 23.62
CA LYS A 131 -13.67 0.96 24.06
C LYS A 131 -14.02 -0.02 22.96
N GLN A 132 -13.60 -1.25 23.11
CA GLN A 132 -13.96 -2.35 22.20
C GLN A 132 -15.46 -2.44 22.02
N GLY A 133 -15.90 -2.55 20.77
CA GLY A 133 -17.29 -2.59 20.34
C GLY A 133 -17.88 -1.23 19.93
N ASP A 134 -17.21 -0.12 20.25
CA ASP A 134 -17.67 1.21 19.85
C ASP A 134 -17.54 1.39 18.33
N GLN A 135 -18.53 2.09 17.74
CA GLN A 135 -18.45 2.60 16.38
C GLN A 135 -17.87 4.01 16.41
N VAL A 136 -16.91 4.30 15.54
CA VAL A 136 -16.31 5.62 15.44
C VAL A 136 -16.51 6.19 14.05
N SER A 137 -16.62 7.52 13.99
CA SER A 137 -16.67 8.28 12.74
C SER A 137 -15.27 8.73 12.33
N GLN A 138 -15.04 8.92 11.03
CA GLN A 138 -13.83 9.58 10.54
C GLN A 138 -13.69 10.96 11.20
N GLY A 139 -12.51 11.28 11.73
CA GLY A 139 -12.22 12.53 12.39
C GLY A 139 -12.66 12.62 13.87
N GLN A 140 -13.31 11.59 14.39
CA GLN A 140 -13.66 11.52 15.81
C GLN A 140 -12.39 11.42 16.67
N GLU A 141 -12.33 12.19 17.75
CA GLU A 141 -11.25 12.07 18.74
C GLU A 141 -11.39 10.74 19.50
N ILE A 142 -10.37 9.91 19.44
CA ILE A 142 -10.39 8.53 19.95
C ILE A 142 -9.39 8.26 21.07
N ALA A 143 -8.33 9.07 21.14
CA ALA A 143 -7.24 8.89 22.10
C ALA A 143 -6.38 10.16 22.21
N GLU A 144 -5.34 10.08 23.02
CA GLU A 144 -4.30 11.11 23.17
C GLU A 144 -2.91 10.52 22.92
N VAL A 145 -2.04 11.31 22.31
CA VAL A 145 -0.62 11.00 22.17
C VAL A 145 0.02 10.80 23.52
N GLY A 146 0.75 9.73 23.67
CA GLY A 146 1.47 9.38 24.88
C GLY A 146 2.87 8.82 24.60
N SER A 147 3.40 8.10 25.56
CA SER A 147 4.68 7.37 25.49
C SER A 147 4.60 6.08 26.27
N THR A 148 3.44 5.43 26.30
CA THR A 148 3.19 4.17 26.99
C THR A 148 3.73 2.98 26.20
N GLY A 149 4.00 1.86 26.87
CA GLY A 149 4.59 0.69 26.25
C GLY A 149 6.07 0.87 25.92
N ASN A 150 6.55 0.22 24.86
CA ASN A 150 7.94 0.34 24.40
C ASN A 150 8.12 1.60 23.56
N SER A 151 8.33 2.73 24.22
CA SER A 151 8.45 4.05 23.60
C SER A 151 9.55 4.88 24.27
N THR A 152 10.30 5.64 23.47
CA THR A 152 11.41 6.50 23.94
C THR A 152 11.00 7.97 24.13
N GLY A 153 9.78 8.34 23.76
CA GLY A 153 9.26 9.69 23.89
C GLY A 153 7.88 9.83 23.26
N PRO A 154 7.18 10.98 23.45
CA PRO A 154 5.83 11.17 22.97
C PRO A 154 5.72 11.08 21.44
N HIS A 155 4.94 10.15 20.94
CA HIS A 155 4.60 9.97 19.53
C HIS A 155 3.36 9.10 19.39
N LEU A 156 2.73 9.15 18.21
CA LEU A 156 1.76 8.17 17.78
C LEU A 156 2.46 7.14 16.89
N HIS A 157 2.40 5.87 17.23
CA HIS A 157 2.66 4.78 16.29
C HIS A 157 1.36 4.50 15.52
N PHE A 158 1.39 4.75 14.22
CA PHE A 158 0.26 4.63 13.31
C PHE A 158 0.52 3.51 12.31
N GLU A 159 -0.28 2.45 12.37
CA GLU A 159 -0.06 1.24 11.60
C GLU A 159 -1.32 0.87 10.83
N MET A 160 -1.16 0.54 9.55
CA MET A 160 -2.24 0.08 8.69
C MET A 160 -2.01 -1.36 8.25
N ARG A 161 -3.10 -2.15 8.23
CA ARG A 161 -3.08 -3.54 7.78
C ARG A 161 -4.27 -3.84 6.88
N ILE A 162 -4.06 -4.76 5.96
CA ILE A 162 -5.14 -5.44 5.24
C ILE A 162 -4.97 -6.95 5.44
N SER A 163 -6.03 -7.63 5.92
CA SER A 163 -5.98 -9.06 6.26
C SER A 163 -4.71 -9.41 7.06
N GLU A 164 -4.39 -8.61 8.08
CA GLU A 164 -3.22 -8.71 8.96
C GLU A 164 -1.83 -8.48 8.31
N ARG A 165 -1.75 -8.19 7.00
CA ARG A 165 -0.49 -7.74 6.36
C ARG A 165 -0.32 -6.24 6.58
N THR A 166 0.85 -5.84 7.07
CA THR A 166 1.18 -4.42 7.26
C THR A 166 1.47 -3.75 5.92
N ILE A 167 1.07 -2.50 5.79
CA ILE A 167 1.32 -1.65 4.63
C ILE A 167 1.91 -0.33 5.09
N ASP A 168 2.74 0.29 4.23
CA ASP A 168 3.26 1.63 4.52
C ASP A 168 2.11 2.65 4.48
N PRO A 169 1.76 3.28 5.63
CA PRO A 169 0.70 4.26 5.67
C PRO A 169 0.92 5.46 4.75
N GLN A 170 2.16 5.83 4.46
CA GLN A 170 2.49 6.95 3.58
C GLN A 170 2.18 6.67 2.10
N LYS A 171 1.92 5.39 1.73
CA LYS A 171 1.41 5.01 0.41
C LYS A 171 -0.11 5.14 0.30
N ILE A 172 -0.81 5.31 1.42
CA ILE A 172 -2.27 5.42 1.48
C ILE A 172 -2.72 6.86 1.65
N LEU A 173 -2.06 7.63 2.52
CA LEU A 173 -2.44 9.01 2.86
C LEU A 173 -1.20 9.87 3.14
N GLU A 174 -1.37 11.18 3.03
CA GLU A 174 -0.35 12.15 3.45
C GLU A 174 -0.33 12.27 4.98
N LEU A 175 0.86 12.16 5.54
CA LEU A 175 1.10 12.22 6.99
C LEU A 175 2.06 13.35 7.33
#